data_7c5300c9b94f7ab5e267969de29465c8
#
_entry.id   7c5300c9b94f7ab5e267969de29465c8
#
_cell.length_a   1.000
_cell.length_b   1.000
_cell.length_c   1.000
_cell.angle_alpha   90.00
_cell.angle_beta   90.00
_cell.angle_gamma   90.00
#
_symmetry.space_group_name_H-M   'P 1'
#
loop_
_entity.id
_entity.type
_entity.pdbx_description
1 polymer ?
#
loop_
_entity_poly.entity_id
_entity_poly.type
_entity_poly.pdbx_seq_one_letter_code
_entity_poly.pdbx_strand_id
1 'polypeptide(L)'
;RRVLGEQTRSLLSDPVDRERILCAVEYHNRKRTDLPEGLTPEMTRFLNLIRDADKLDIMEMVLRAVVLDGFQDLREMLPHIRLCRELSPGVLAEAAKTGSVSNGNLATLSDFLVMMATWCYDMNYPPTRRLAVERGLLPRIRRELPDTKPVRDLFEAIAEELQKTAEIGSES
;
A
#
# COMPACT_ATOMS: atom_id res chain seq x y z
N ARG A 1 -2.22 10.17 -18.56
CA ARG A 1 -2.54 11.62 -18.40
C ARG A 1 -3.51 12.13 -19.45
N ARG A 2 -3.29 11.86 -20.77
CA ARG A 2 -4.15 12.37 -21.86
C ARG A 2 -5.60 11.88 -21.77
N VAL A 3 -5.81 10.57 -21.64
CA VAL A 3 -7.16 9.96 -21.57
C VAL A 3 -7.92 10.41 -20.32
N LEU A 4 -7.27 10.39 -19.15
CA LEU A 4 -7.86 10.90 -17.91
C LEU A 4 -8.19 12.39 -18.01
N GLY A 5 -7.36 13.18 -18.67
CA GLY A 5 -7.60 14.61 -18.85
C GLY A 5 -8.84 14.92 -19.68
N GLU A 6 -9.16 14.12 -20.70
CA GLU A 6 -10.36 14.29 -21.51
C GLU A 6 -11.62 13.87 -20.75
N GLN A 7 -11.58 12.74 -20.04
CA GLN A 7 -12.70 12.26 -19.24
C GLN A 7 -13.03 13.18 -18.06
N THR A 8 -12.00 13.69 -17.36
CA THR A 8 -12.22 14.59 -16.23
C THR A 8 -12.73 15.96 -16.65
N ARG A 9 -12.48 16.42 -17.88
CA ARG A 9 -13.05 17.67 -18.41
C ARG A 9 -14.56 17.66 -18.47
N SER A 10 -15.17 16.50 -18.71
CA SER A 10 -16.64 16.35 -18.77
C SER A 10 -17.29 16.16 -17.38
N LEU A 11 -16.52 15.66 -16.40
CA LEU A 11 -17.04 15.33 -15.06
C LEU A 11 -16.77 16.42 -14.02
N LEU A 12 -15.70 17.19 -14.19
CA LEU A 12 -15.27 18.23 -13.24
C LEU A 12 -15.25 19.59 -13.94
N SER A 13 -16.19 20.44 -13.55
CA SER A 13 -16.29 21.80 -14.08
C SER A 13 -15.19 22.71 -13.56
N ASP A 14 -14.73 22.49 -12.31
CA ASP A 14 -13.65 23.30 -11.70
C ASP A 14 -12.27 22.86 -12.22
N PRO A 15 -11.52 23.76 -12.87
CA PRO A 15 -10.16 23.50 -13.34
C PRO A 15 -9.18 23.17 -12.21
N VAL A 16 -9.37 23.76 -11.03
CA VAL A 16 -8.50 23.56 -9.85
C VAL A 16 -8.65 22.16 -9.30
N ASP A 17 -9.88 21.68 -9.16
CA ASP A 17 -10.14 20.31 -8.69
C ASP A 17 -9.63 19.29 -9.70
N ARG A 18 -9.76 19.57 -10.99
CA ARG A 18 -9.19 18.73 -12.04
C ARG A 18 -7.69 18.59 -11.92
N GLU A 19 -6.98 19.71 -11.70
CA GLU A 19 -5.53 19.71 -11.56
C GLU A 19 -5.09 18.93 -10.32
N ARG A 20 -5.77 19.08 -9.19
CA ARG A 20 -5.55 18.31 -7.95
C ARG A 20 -5.67 16.81 -8.17
N ILE A 21 -6.74 16.38 -8.85
CA ILE A 21 -6.99 14.96 -9.13
C ILE A 21 -5.95 14.40 -10.10
N LEU A 22 -5.63 15.11 -11.17
CA LEU A 22 -4.61 14.69 -12.14
C LEU A 22 -3.23 14.56 -11.49
N CYS A 23 -2.88 15.51 -10.63
CA CYS A 23 -1.65 15.45 -9.84
C CYS A 23 -1.64 14.20 -8.92
N ALA A 24 -2.71 13.98 -8.17
CA ALA A 24 -2.82 12.82 -7.30
C ALA A 24 -2.70 11.49 -8.08
N VAL A 25 -3.38 11.34 -9.21
CA VAL A 25 -3.30 10.15 -10.06
C VAL A 25 -1.92 9.96 -10.68
N GLU A 26 -1.23 11.03 -11.04
CA GLU A 26 0.11 10.95 -11.65
C GLU A 26 1.18 10.51 -10.65
N TYR A 27 1.05 10.93 -9.38
CA TYR A 27 2.11 10.79 -8.38
C TYR A 27 1.80 9.79 -7.25
N HIS A 28 0.61 9.13 -7.22
CA HIS A 28 0.23 8.25 -6.10
C HIS A 28 1.20 7.09 -5.86
N ASN A 29 1.82 6.55 -6.91
CA ASN A 29 2.76 5.43 -6.83
C ASN A 29 4.25 5.85 -6.82
N ARG A 30 4.54 7.15 -6.78
CA ARG A 30 5.92 7.66 -6.66
C ARG A 30 6.40 7.65 -5.21
N LYS A 31 7.70 7.48 -5.01
CA LYS A 31 8.29 7.68 -3.68
C LYS A 31 8.09 9.12 -3.22
N ARG A 32 8.02 9.36 -1.91
CA ARG A 32 7.88 10.72 -1.36
C ARG A 32 9.03 11.63 -1.78
N THR A 33 10.24 11.08 -1.94
CA THR A 33 11.44 11.77 -2.43
C THR A 33 11.36 12.21 -3.90
N ASP A 34 10.47 11.58 -4.67
CA ASP A 34 10.35 11.78 -6.12
C ASP A 34 9.11 12.63 -6.48
N LEU A 35 8.49 13.22 -5.45
CA LEU A 35 7.37 14.14 -5.65
C LEU A 35 7.87 15.50 -6.13
N PRO A 36 7.10 16.21 -6.99
CA PRO A 36 7.49 17.53 -7.46
C PRO A 36 7.52 18.53 -6.31
N GLU A 37 8.43 19.47 -6.41
CA GLU A 37 8.44 20.65 -5.54
C GLU A 37 7.19 21.52 -5.77
N GLY A 38 6.71 22.18 -4.73
CA GLY A 38 5.60 23.14 -4.85
C GLY A 38 4.20 22.54 -4.84
N LEU A 39 4.03 21.29 -4.39
CA LEU A 39 2.69 20.75 -4.12
C LEU A 39 1.98 21.58 -3.05
N THR A 40 0.77 22.04 -3.35
CA THR A 40 -0.06 22.73 -2.35
C THR A 40 -0.53 21.75 -1.25
N PRO A 41 -0.93 22.27 -0.07
CA PRO A 41 -1.51 21.42 0.98
C PRO A 41 -2.72 20.61 0.48
N GLU A 42 -3.57 21.18 -0.37
CA GLU A 42 -4.72 20.52 -0.97
C GLU A 42 -4.30 19.40 -1.92
N MET A 43 -3.33 19.65 -2.81
CA MET A 43 -2.78 18.60 -3.70
C MET A 43 -2.19 17.45 -2.89
N THR A 44 -1.47 17.77 -1.81
CA THR A 44 -0.90 16.77 -0.91
C THR A 44 -1.99 15.93 -0.21
N ARG A 45 -3.11 16.56 0.22
CA ARG A 45 -4.25 15.82 0.80
C ARG A 45 -4.86 14.86 -0.21
N PHE A 46 -5.15 15.30 -1.44
CA PHE A 46 -5.68 14.43 -2.49
C PHE A 46 -4.71 13.30 -2.84
N LEU A 47 -3.43 13.61 -2.97
CA LEU A 47 -2.40 12.61 -3.23
C LEU A 47 -2.36 11.55 -2.13
N ASN A 48 -2.34 11.95 -0.87
CA ASN A 48 -2.32 11.03 0.27
C ASN A 48 -3.60 10.19 0.34
N LEU A 49 -4.76 10.77 0.02
CA LEU A 49 -6.04 10.04 -0.04
C LEU A 49 -6.01 8.94 -1.10
N ILE A 50 -5.55 9.27 -2.31
CA ILE A 50 -5.41 8.28 -3.39
C ILE A 50 -4.39 7.20 -3.02
N ARG A 51 -3.26 7.56 -2.43
CA ARG A 51 -2.25 6.59 -1.97
C ARG A 51 -2.80 5.62 -0.95
N ASP A 52 -3.58 6.10 -0.01
CA ASP A 52 -4.21 5.27 1.02
C ASP A 52 -5.27 4.34 0.43
N ALA A 53 -6.13 4.86 -0.44
CA ALA A 53 -7.15 4.08 -1.13
C ALA A 53 -6.54 2.99 -2.02
N ASP A 54 -5.51 3.31 -2.78
CA ASP A 54 -4.77 2.40 -3.64
C ASP A 54 -4.13 1.25 -2.85
N LYS A 55 -3.49 1.55 -1.72
CA LYS A 55 -2.93 0.52 -0.83
C LYS A 55 -4.00 -0.46 -0.32
N LEU A 56 -5.14 0.05 0.17
CA LEU A 56 -6.23 -0.80 0.65
C LEU A 56 -6.79 -1.68 -0.46
N ASP A 57 -6.96 -1.13 -1.66
CA ASP A 57 -7.50 -1.85 -2.81
C ASP A 57 -6.54 -2.95 -3.27
N ILE A 58 -5.25 -2.64 -3.43
CA ILE A 58 -4.23 -3.63 -3.81
C ILE A 58 -4.12 -4.74 -2.75
N MET A 59 -4.09 -4.39 -1.45
CA MET A 59 -4.03 -5.39 -0.38
C MET A 59 -5.21 -6.35 -0.45
N GLU A 60 -6.44 -5.84 -0.63
CA GLU A 60 -7.65 -6.64 -0.72
C GLU A 60 -7.67 -7.52 -1.97
N MET A 61 -7.28 -6.95 -3.12
CA MET A 61 -7.24 -7.64 -4.40
C MET A 61 -6.22 -8.79 -4.39
N VAL A 62 -4.99 -8.53 -3.90
CA VAL A 62 -3.95 -9.55 -3.82
C VAL A 62 -4.35 -10.66 -2.84
N LEU A 63 -4.87 -10.32 -1.65
CA LEU A 63 -5.33 -11.32 -0.68
C LEU A 63 -6.48 -12.17 -1.22
N ARG A 64 -7.39 -11.57 -1.98
CA ARG A 64 -8.45 -12.32 -2.67
C ARG A 64 -7.88 -13.29 -3.69
N ALA A 65 -6.94 -12.84 -4.52
CA ALA A 65 -6.30 -13.66 -5.53
C ALA A 65 -5.51 -14.83 -4.93
N VAL A 66 -4.78 -14.59 -3.83
CA VAL A 66 -4.02 -15.63 -3.11
C VAL A 66 -4.94 -16.71 -2.53
N VAL A 67 -6.08 -16.33 -1.94
CA VAL A 67 -7.03 -17.26 -1.31
C VAL A 67 -7.81 -18.07 -2.35
N LEU A 68 -8.17 -17.47 -3.46
CA LEU A 68 -8.98 -18.10 -4.52
C LEU A 68 -8.13 -18.89 -5.53
N ASP A 69 -6.82 -19.01 -5.30
CA ASP A 69 -5.86 -19.61 -6.25
C ASP A 69 -5.85 -18.95 -7.64
N GLY A 70 -6.28 -17.68 -7.68
CA GLY A 70 -6.29 -16.83 -8.87
C GLY A 70 -4.91 -16.32 -9.28
N PHE A 71 -3.87 -17.19 -9.18
CA PHE A 71 -2.47 -16.84 -9.52
C PHE A 71 -2.30 -16.32 -10.96
N GLN A 72 -3.27 -16.55 -11.84
CA GLN A 72 -3.21 -16.02 -13.19
C GLN A 72 -3.26 -14.49 -13.19
N ASP A 73 -4.20 -13.92 -12.46
CA ASP A 73 -4.34 -12.47 -12.32
C ASP A 73 -3.11 -11.84 -11.67
N LEU A 74 -2.53 -12.53 -10.66
CA LEU A 74 -1.30 -12.09 -10.02
C LEU A 74 -0.08 -12.13 -10.95
N ARG A 75 0.00 -13.07 -11.90
CA ARG A 75 1.07 -13.11 -12.89
C ARG A 75 1.07 -11.90 -13.82
N GLU A 76 -0.11 -11.44 -14.20
CA GLU A 76 -0.24 -10.23 -15.03
C GLU A 76 0.15 -8.98 -14.27
N MET A 77 -0.20 -8.91 -12.99
CA MET A 77 0.13 -7.77 -12.11
C MET A 77 1.59 -7.76 -11.67
N LEU A 78 2.17 -8.93 -11.41
CA LEU A 78 3.49 -9.12 -10.82
C LEU A 78 4.40 -9.97 -11.74
N PRO A 79 4.65 -9.52 -12.99
CA PRO A 79 5.32 -10.33 -14.00
C PRO A 79 6.76 -10.71 -13.64
N HIS A 80 7.39 -9.99 -12.72
CA HIS A 80 8.78 -10.21 -12.30
C HIS A 80 8.90 -10.97 -10.97
N ILE A 81 7.77 -11.36 -10.36
CA ILE A 81 7.71 -12.03 -9.07
C ILE A 81 7.38 -13.50 -9.26
N ARG A 82 8.18 -14.38 -8.62
CA ARG A 82 7.88 -15.79 -8.55
C ARG A 82 6.72 -16.02 -7.57
N LEU A 83 5.67 -16.69 -8.02
CA LEU A 83 4.49 -16.99 -7.19
C LEU A 83 4.76 -18.19 -6.26
N CYS A 84 5.71 -18.04 -5.35
CA CYS A 84 6.07 -19.03 -4.35
C CYS A 84 6.06 -18.40 -2.95
N ARG A 85 6.02 -19.29 -1.92
CA ARG A 85 5.93 -18.88 -0.49
C ARG A 85 7.29 -18.78 0.20
N GLU A 86 8.37 -18.81 -0.54
CA GLU A 86 9.73 -18.59 -0.02
C GLU A 86 9.95 -17.13 0.26
N LEU A 87 10.69 -16.82 1.32
CA LEU A 87 11.17 -15.47 1.63
C LEU A 87 12.60 -15.31 1.14
N SER A 88 12.86 -14.23 0.44
CA SER A 88 14.22 -13.89 0.03
C SER A 88 15.08 -13.47 1.22
N PRO A 89 16.38 -13.80 1.21
CA PRO A 89 17.30 -13.35 2.26
C PRO A 89 17.29 -11.84 2.41
N GLY A 90 17.20 -11.35 3.64
CA GLY A 90 17.30 -9.92 3.94
C GLY A 90 15.99 -9.12 3.88
N VAL A 91 14.92 -9.60 3.24
CA VAL A 91 13.65 -8.85 3.12
C VAL A 91 13.05 -8.51 4.49
N LEU A 92 13.01 -9.47 5.42
CA LEU A 92 12.50 -9.23 6.77
C LEU A 92 13.40 -8.25 7.55
N ALA A 93 14.72 -8.35 7.39
CA ALA A 93 15.66 -7.44 8.05
C ALA A 93 15.53 -6.02 7.51
N GLU A 94 15.35 -5.86 6.19
CA GLU A 94 15.08 -4.55 5.58
C GLU A 94 13.77 -3.98 6.09
N ALA A 95 12.68 -4.75 6.07
CA ALA A 95 11.36 -4.33 6.57
C ALA A 95 11.42 -3.89 8.03
N ALA A 96 12.06 -4.67 8.90
CA ALA A 96 12.20 -4.34 10.32
C ALA A 96 13.06 -3.10 10.58
N LYS A 97 14.10 -2.89 9.76
CA LYS A 97 15.03 -1.76 9.93
C LYS A 97 14.48 -0.45 9.39
N THR A 98 13.77 -0.50 8.24
CA THR A 98 13.40 0.70 7.48
C THR A 98 11.91 0.99 7.45
N GLY A 99 11.07 0.06 7.94
CA GLY A 99 9.61 0.12 7.80
C GLY A 99 9.13 -0.01 6.35
N SER A 100 9.98 -0.49 5.44
CA SER A 100 9.64 -0.66 4.03
C SER A 100 10.49 -1.75 3.38
N VAL A 101 10.11 -2.19 2.16
CA VAL A 101 10.91 -3.09 1.34
C VAL A 101 11.11 -2.45 -0.03
N SER A 102 12.34 -2.46 -0.52
CA SER A 102 12.69 -1.92 -1.84
C SER A 102 12.18 -2.84 -2.95
N ASN A 103 11.56 -2.27 -3.99
CA ASN A 103 11.03 -3.04 -5.13
C ASN A 103 12.09 -3.94 -5.79
N GLY A 104 13.36 -3.51 -5.83
CA GLY A 104 14.47 -4.30 -6.38
C GLY A 104 14.81 -5.56 -5.59
N ASN A 105 14.33 -5.69 -4.34
CA ASN A 105 14.56 -6.84 -3.47
C ASN A 105 13.39 -7.84 -3.48
N LEU A 106 12.33 -7.55 -4.24
CA LEU A 106 11.17 -8.42 -4.36
C LEU A 106 11.40 -9.48 -5.43
N ALA A 107 11.55 -10.72 -5.04
CA ALA A 107 11.70 -11.85 -5.95
C ALA A 107 10.56 -12.86 -5.87
N THR A 108 9.81 -12.87 -4.78
CA THR A 108 8.76 -13.86 -4.50
C THR A 108 7.45 -13.20 -4.07
N LEU A 109 6.36 -13.97 -4.12
CA LEU A 109 5.06 -13.54 -3.58
C LEU A 109 5.16 -13.23 -2.07
N SER A 110 5.90 -14.03 -1.31
CA SER A 110 6.10 -13.76 0.12
C SER A 110 6.83 -12.45 0.38
N ASP A 111 7.81 -12.08 -0.44
CA ASP A 111 8.49 -10.79 -0.35
C ASP A 111 7.51 -9.63 -0.59
N PHE A 112 6.64 -9.80 -1.61
CA PHE A 112 5.61 -8.82 -1.92
C PHE A 112 4.58 -8.68 -0.79
N LEU A 113 4.18 -9.79 -0.18
CA LEU A 113 3.28 -9.79 0.99
C LEU A 113 3.92 -9.09 2.20
N VAL A 114 5.21 -9.28 2.44
CA VAL A 114 5.95 -8.53 3.49
C VAL A 114 5.97 -7.05 3.16
N MET A 115 6.26 -6.67 1.92
CA MET A 115 6.19 -5.27 1.49
C MET A 115 4.80 -4.67 1.73
N MET A 116 3.73 -5.37 1.32
CA MET A 116 2.35 -4.90 1.56
C MET A 116 2.07 -4.70 3.06
N ALA A 117 2.55 -5.60 3.94
CA ALA A 117 2.39 -5.40 5.38
C ALA A 117 3.04 -4.11 5.87
N THR A 118 4.23 -3.76 5.34
CA THR A 118 4.91 -2.51 5.71
C THR A 118 4.16 -1.24 5.25
N TRP A 119 3.22 -1.34 4.30
CA TRP A 119 2.40 -0.18 3.90
C TRP A 119 1.55 0.37 5.04
N CYS A 120 1.28 -0.42 6.08
CA CYS A 120 0.61 0.07 7.29
C CYS A 120 1.36 1.24 7.95
N TYR A 121 2.68 1.28 7.88
CA TYR A 121 3.50 2.41 8.37
C TYR A 121 3.32 3.69 7.54
N ASP A 122 3.00 3.56 6.25
CA ASP A 122 2.86 4.69 5.30
C ASP A 122 1.38 5.04 5.00
N MET A 123 0.43 4.59 5.81
CA MET A 123 -0.96 5.05 5.76
C MET A 123 -1.07 6.44 6.38
N ASN A 124 -1.67 7.38 5.64
CA ASN A 124 -1.67 8.79 6.00
C ASN A 124 -2.82 9.18 6.94
N TYR A 125 -3.98 8.51 6.81
CA TYR A 125 -5.21 8.90 7.50
C TYR A 125 -5.68 7.86 8.51
N PRO A 126 -6.14 8.29 9.72
CA PRO A 126 -6.71 7.38 10.71
C PRO A 126 -7.87 6.52 10.19
N PRO A 127 -8.81 7.03 9.36
CA PRO A 127 -9.85 6.19 8.76
C PRO A 127 -9.30 5.03 7.92
N THR A 128 -8.21 5.24 7.17
CA THR A 128 -7.56 4.19 6.38
C THR A 128 -7.02 3.09 7.27
N ARG A 129 -6.37 3.46 8.37
CA ARG A 129 -5.82 2.52 9.37
C ARG A 129 -6.93 1.72 10.05
N ARG A 130 -8.04 2.38 10.43
CA ARG A 130 -9.22 1.68 10.96
C ARG A 130 -9.79 0.67 9.97
N LEU A 131 -9.94 1.04 8.70
CA LEU A 131 -10.39 0.11 7.66
C LEU A 131 -9.43 -1.08 7.48
N ALA A 132 -8.13 -0.87 7.56
CA ALA A 132 -7.15 -1.95 7.49
C ALA A 132 -7.31 -2.93 8.67
N VAL A 133 -7.55 -2.42 9.88
CA VAL A 133 -7.84 -3.23 11.08
C VAL A 133 -9.18 -3.96 10.95
N GLU A 134 -10.26 -3.26 10.62
CA GLU A 134 -11.61 -3.82 10.48
C GLU A 134 -11.69 -4.94 9.44
N ARG A 135 -10.99 -4.79 8.33
CA ARG A 135 -10.90 -5.81 7.27
C ARG A 135 -9.93 -6.94 7.59
N GLY A 136 -9.19 -6.84 8.70
CA GLY A 136 -8.21 -7.81 9.13
C GLY A 136 -7.10 -8.03 8.11
N LEU A 137 -6.66 -6.97 7.40
CA LEU A 137 -5.70 -7.10 6.29
C LEU A 137 -4.37 -7.67 6.77
N LEU A 138 -3.82 -7.15 7.86
CA LEU A 138 -2.54 -7.59 8.40
C LEU A 138 -2.56 -9.07 8.86
N PRO A 139 -3.55 -9.54 9.66
CA PRO A 139 -3.68 -10.97 9.98
C PRO A 139 -3.86 -11.87 8.76
N ARG A 140 -4.57 -11.41 7.72
CA ARG A 140 -4.77 -12.18 6.49
C ARG A 140 -3.44 -12.33 5.73
N ILE A 141 -2.65 -11.27 5.60
CA ILE A 141 -1.30 -11.33 5.01
C ILE A 141 -0.42 -12.30 5.83
N ARG A 142 -0.46 -12.20 7.16
CA ARG A 142 0.35 -13.03 8.05
C ARG A 142 0.13 -14.54 7.85
N ARG A 143 -1.11 -14.96 7.57
CA ARG A 143 -1.46 -16.37 7.34
C ARG A 143 -0.82 -16.97 6.09
N GLU A 144 -0.50 -16.13 5.10
CA GLU A 144 0.11 -16.56 3.83
C GLU A 144 1.64 -16.67 3.91
N LEU A 145 2.25 -16.27 5.03
CA LEU A 145 3.68 -16.27 5.25
C LEU A 145 4.12 -17.44 6.17
N PRO A 146 5.37 -17.92 6.06
CA PRO A 146 5.88 -18.95 6.95
C PRO A 146 5.85 -18.50 8.42
N ASP A 147 5.53 -19.44 9.33
CA ASP A 147 5.47 -19.16 10.76
C ASP A 147 6.87 -19.24 11.40
N THR A 148 7.66 -18.19 11.21
CA THR A 148 8.98 -18.05 11.80
C THR A 148 9.02 -16.90 12.81
N LYS A 149 9.96 -16.96 13.76
CA LYS A 149 10.12 -15.89 14.76
C LYS A 149 10.30 -14.51 14.12
N PRO A 150 11.18 -14.30 13.12
CA PRO A 150 11.34 -12.98 12.50
C PRO A 150 10.07 -12.46 11.84
N VAL A 151 9.24 -13.33 11.26
CA VAL A 151 7.94 -12.92 10.69
C VAL A 151 6.97 -12.52 11.80
N ARG A 152 6.89 -13.28 12.90
CA ARG A 152 6.04 -12.92 14.04
C ARG A 152 6.44 -11.56 14.61
N ASP A 153 7.71 -11.38 14.93
CA ASP A 153 8.23 -10.14 15.52
C ASP A 153 7.93 -8.91 14.65
N LEU A 154 8.11 -9.03 13.32
CA LEU A 154 7.79 -7.95 12.37
C LEU A 154 6.30 -7.61 12.38
N PHE A 155 5.43 -8.62 12.32
CA PHE A 155 3.99 -8.40 12.26
C PHE A 155 3.39 -7.90 13.57
N GLU A 156 3.95 -8.28 14.72
CA GLU A 156 3.62 -7.70 16.03
C GLU A 156 3.97 -6.21 16.06
N ALA A 157 5.16 -5.82 15.62
CA ALA A 157 5.55 -4.42 15.56
C ALA A 157 4.66 -3.58 14.63
N ILE A 158 4.29 -4.11 13.45
CA ILE A 158 3.37 -3.44 12.53
C ILE A 158 1.98 -3.31 13.15
N ALA A 159 1.47 -4.36 13.81
CA ALA A 159 0.16 -4.36 14.44
C ALA A 159 0.07 -3.33 15.57
N GLU A 160 1.09 -3.24 16.42
CA GLU A 160 1.16 -2.24 17.49
C GLU A 160 1.12 -0.80 16.94
N GLU A 161 1.89 -0.52 15.90
CA GLU A 161 1.91 0.81 15.28
C GLU A 161 0.58 1.15 14.61
N LEU A 162 -0.03 0.19 13.92
CA LEU A 162 -1.31 0.37 13.26
C LEU A 162 -2.43 0.66 14.27
N GLN A 163 -2.44 -0.01 15.43
CA GLN A 163 -3.42 0.20 16.49
C GLN A 163 -3.25 1.56 17.17
N LYS A 164 -2.04 1.91 17.59
CA LYS A 164 -1.74 3.23 18.21
C LYS A 164 -2.27 4.38 17.38
N THR A 165 -2.06 4.30 16.08
CA THR A 165 -2.42 5.40 15.17
C THR A 165 -3.87 5.36 14.68
N ALA A 166 -4.57 4.23 14.82
CA ALA A 166 -6.00 4.12 14.57
C ALA A 166 -6.84 4.77 15.69
N GLU A 167 -6.36 4.74 16.94
CA GLU A 167 -7.05 5.27 18.13
C GLU A 167 -6.97 6.80 18.23
N ILE A 168 -5.85 7.41 17.85
CA ILE A 168 -5.63 8.87 17.92
C ILE A 168 -6.68 9.67 17.13
N GLY A 169 -7.37 9.08 16.17
CA GLY A 169 -8.40 9.72 15.35
C GLY A 169 -9.84 9.58 15.87
N SER A 170 -10.07 8.99 17.04
CA SER A 170 -11.41 8.78 17.60
C SER A 170 -11.85 9.88 18.60
N GLU A 171 -10.96 10.78 18.96
CA GLU A 171 -11.19 11.84 19.97
C GLU A 171 -11.42 13.24 19.37
N SER A 172 -11.73 13.36 18.07
CA SER A 172 -11.96 14.67 17.43
C SER A 172 -13.33 14.79 16.83
#